data_5a2d34b4d8648df603715ce24437eca2
#
_entry.id   5a2d34b4d8648df603715ce24437eca2
#
_cell.length_a   1.000
_cell.length_b   1.000
_cell.length_c   1.000
_cell.angle_alpha   90.00
_cell.angle_beta   90.00
_cell.angle_gamma   90.00
#
_symmetry.space_group_name_H-M   'P 1'
#
loop_
_entity.id
_entity.type
_entity.pdbx_description
1 polymer ?
#
loop_
_entity_poly.entity_id
_entity_poly.type
_entity_poly.pdbx_seq_one_letter_code
_entity_poly.pdbx_strand_id
1 'polypeptide(L)'
;MLLWAPECSFLRFRTLEGQLRKLRVGIIDLVTKGPTKALYERVMGGNLVSIMPQVLGVWCEKEGHDVTFVCYTGFENLAEELPADVDVVFIGAFTQSAQLAYSVSNVFRSKGAVTVLGGPHARCYPQDAQKYFDYVLGFTDESIVREVLADCSAHRPLGMRLAAAQQPATLPGVKERWKFIELTLKKAPLLKIVPMLGSLGCPYSCSFCVDSTVPYQPLDYDVMKEDLRFLRTKFKHPHVGWHDPNFGVRFDEILNAIEEAVPAGSVDFIAESSLSLLGEPHLKRLQHNGFKAMLPGIESWYELGHKSKTGKHAGMQKVMDVSEHTNLIQQYIPYLQANFVLGLDSDEGPEPFELTKRYVDLAPASFPGYSLLTSFGQAAPLNLEYQRDGRVIPFPFHFLNNNHAMNLKPANYSWPEFYDHVIDLTKYTFSWRAIYNRFRAVKTAIPKWMNVVRAVSSEGFGRIKYHMEVRRLLDSDRQFRGFFEQETTVLPRFFQDMVRSDLGPLWDWLPAGAMEHDPNAYLASQSEPEPVQMGMRAVAAG
;
A
#
# COMPACT_ATOMS: atom_id res chain seq x y z
N MET A 1 32.61 10.75 47.45
CA MET A 1 33.00 10.43 46.08
C MET A 1 31.72 10.44 45.24
N LEU A 2 31.48 11.60 44.64
CA LEU A 2 30.20 11.93 43.97
C LEU A 2 30.21 11.34 42.56
N LEU A 3 29.18 10.51 42.28
CA LEU A 3 28.90 10.01 40.95
C LEU A 3 28.11 11.07 40.15
N TRP A 4 28.70 11.54 39.09
CA TRP A 4 28.09 12.42 38.09
C TRP A 4 27.15 11.59 37.21
N ALA A 5 25.86 11.92 37.19
CA ALA A 5 24.92 11.57 36.15
C ALA A 5 24.95 12.65 35.07
N PRO A 6 24.97 12.35 33.76
CA PRO A 6 24.81 13.38 32.76
C PRO A 6 23.33 13.78 32.67
N GLU A 7 23.04 15.01 33.06
CA GLU A 7 21.79 15.67 32.73
C GLU A 7 21.64 15.75 31.21
N CYS A 8 20.64 15.05 30.65
CA CYS A 8 20.21 15.26 29.28
C CYS A 8 19.74 16.70 29.11
N SER A 9 20.47 17.44 28.31
CA SER A 9 20.21 18.84 27.98
C SER A 9 18.96 18.99 27.09
N PHE A 10 17.80 19.06 27.70
CA PHE A 10 16.49 19.35 27.08
C PHE A 10 16.30 20.84 26.70
N LEU A 11 17.37 21.61 26.57
CA LEU A 11 17.32 23.07 26.38
C LEU A 11 18.12 23.50 25.18
N ARG A 12 17.60 23.45 23.98
CA ARG A 12 18.22 24.17 22.85
C ARG A 12 17.39 24.51 21.64
N PHE A 13 16.13 24.85 21.71
CA PHE A 13 15.45 25.52 20.56
C PHE A 13 14.22 26.32 20.99
N ARG A 14 14.22 26.85 22.21
CA ARG A 14 13.34 27.99 22.53
C ARG A 14 14.08 29.27 22.19
N THR A 15 13.56 30.04 21.25
CA THR A 15 13.86 31.48 21.21
C THR A 15 13.48 32.11 22.55
N LEU A 16 14.11 33.18 22.94
CA LEU A 16 13.88 33.87 24.24
C LEU A 16 12.41 34.24 24.53
N GLU A 17 11.47 33.98 23.58
CA GLU A 17 10.03 34.24 23.68
C GLU A 17 9.13 32.98 23.68
N GLY A 18 9.71 31.78 23.76
CA GLY A 18 8.90 30.55 23.85
C GLY A 18 8.19 30.12 22.56
N GLN A 19 8.37 30.79 21.43
CA GLN A 19 7.85 30.35 20.13
C GLN A 19 8.75 29.28 19.49
N LEU A 20 8.15 28.20 18.99
CA LEU A 20 8.86 27.21 18.19
C LEU A 20 9.40 27.88 16.91
N ARG A 21 10.67 27.59 16.56
CA ARG A 21 11.25 28.03 15.29
C ARG A 21 10.36 27.55 14.14
N LYS A 22 10.01 28.46 13.23
CA LYS A 22 9.31 28.10 12.00
C LYS A 22 10.24 27.26 11.12
N LEU A 23 9.82 26.03 10.80
CA LEU A 23 10.56 25.06 9.98
C LEU A 23 10.06 25.07 8.53
N ARG A 24 10.96 24.72 7.61
CA ARG A 24 10.63 24.36 6.23
C ARG A 24 10.50 22.85 6.14
N VAL A 25 9.29 22.37 5.91
CA VAL A 25 8.91 20.97 5.93
C VAL A 25 8.70 20.48 4.51
N GLY A 26 9.47 19.48 4.09
CA GLY A 26 9.22 18.72 2.89
C GLY A 26 8.34 17.50 3.18
N ILE A 27 7.38 17.22 2.32
CA ILE A 27 6.58 16.00 2.41
C ILE A 27 6.61 15.31 1.04
N ILE A 28 7.05 14.08 1.01
CA ILE A 28 7.16 13.27 -0.22
C ILE A 28 6.25 12.05 -0.09
N ASP A 29 5.28 11.92 -0.99
CA ASP A 29 4.50 10.70 -1.18
C ASP A 29 5.10 9.90 -2.35
N LEU A 30 5.71 8.76 -2.06
CA LEU A 30 6.34 7.88 -3.05
C LEU A 30 5.30 6.93 -3.66
N VAL A 31 4.67 7.35 -4.75
CA VAL A 31 3.67 6.55 -5.46
C VAL A 31 4.29 5.45 -6.31
N THR A 32 5.54 5.63 -6.74
CA THR A 32 6.32 4.67 -7.52
C THR A 32 7.61 4.29 -6.81
N LYS A 33 8.32 3.30 -7.33
CA LYS A 33 9.56 2.76 -6.77
C LYS A 33 10.85 3.28 -7.44
N GLY A 34 10.73 4.26 -8.32
CA GLY A 34 11.86 4.89 -9.01
C GLY A 34 11.40 5.73 -10.20
N PRO A 35 12.34 6.41 -10.90
CA PRO A 35 12.07 7.05 -12.17
C PRO A 35 11.45 6.07 -13.16
N THR A 36 10.33 6.45 -13.77
CA THR A 36 9.58 5.57 -14.67
C THR A 36 9.37 6.21 -16.03
N LYS A 37 9.31 5.39 -17.07
CA LYS A 37 8.88 5.78 -18.41
C LYS A 37 7.59 5.08 -18.83
N ALA A 38 6.98 4.31 -17.94
CA ALA A 38 5.77 3.57 -18.25
C ALA A 38 4.58 4.51 -18.46
N LEU A 39 3.87 4.31 -19.57
CA LEU A 39 2.70 5.12 -19.92
C LEU A 39 1.59 5.00 -18.86
N TYR A 40 1.39 3.81 -18.30
CA TYR A 40 0.40 3.58 -17.26
C TYR A 40 0.67 4.45 -16.02
N GLU A 41 1.92 4.47 -15.55
CA GLU A 41 2.32 5.29 -14.40
C GLU A 41 2.12 6.79 -14.67
N ARG A 42 2.40 7.22 -15.89
CA ARG A 42 2.18 8.60 -16.31
C ARG A 42 0.70 9.00 -16.30
N VAL A 43 -0.18 8.07 -16.61
CA VAL A 43 -1.63 8.32 -16.67
C VAL A 43 -2.28 8.15 -15.31
N MET A 44 -1.88 7.14 -14.55
CA MET A 44 -2.54 6.73 -13.31
C MET A 44 -1.84 7.18 -12.03
N GLY A 45 -0.52 7.47 -12.08
CA GLY A 45 0.28 7.76 -10.90
C GLY A 45 -0.33 8.83 -9.98
N GLY A 46 -0.83 9.92 -10.53
CA GLY A 46 -1.51 10.97 -9.76
C GLY A 46 -2.80 10.53 -9.05
N ASN A 47 -3.37 9.35 -9.38
CA ASN A 47 -4.56 8.79 -8.74
C ASN A 47 -4.23 7.75 -7.64
N LEU A 48 -2.95 7.39 -7.48
CA LEU A 48 -2.49 6.38 -6.52
C LEU A 48 -1.89 6.99 -5.25
N VAL A 49 -2.18 8.26 -5.02
CA VAL A 49 -1.63 9.04 -3.90
C VAL A 49 -2.20 8.59 -2.55
N SER A 50 -1.35 8.68 -1.55
CA SER A 50 -1.71 8.35 -0.17
C SER A 50 -2.37 9.53 0.53
N ILE A 51 -3.28 9.24 1.47
CA ILE A 51 -3.97 10.27 2.26
C ILE A 51 -3.07 10.83 3.36
N MET A 52 -2.34 9.96 4.08
CA MET A 52 -1.55 10.37 5.25
C MET A 52 -0.47 11.42 4.97
N PRO A 53 0.27 11.41 3.85
CA PRO A 53 1.18 12.51 3.53
C PRO A 53 0.47 13.87 3.39
N GLN A 54 -0.75 13.90 2.86
CA GLN A 54 -1.56 15.12 2.78
C GLN A 54 -2.05 15.59 4.15
N VAL A 55 -2.40 14.62 5.02
CA VAL A 55 -2.80 14.88 6.42
C VAL A 55 -1.64 15.48 7.21
N LEU A 56 -0.43 14.91 7.08
CA LEU A 56 0.80 15.45 7.67
C LEU A 56 1.02 16.91 7.25
N GLY A 57 0.78 17.22 5.98
CA GLY A 57 0.88 18.58 5.47
C GLY A 57 -0.03 19.55 6.20
N VAL A 58 -1.29 19.18 6.42
CA VAL A 58 -2.26 20.00 7.17
C VAL A 58 -1.80 20.17 8.63
N TRP A 59 -1.36 19.10 9.30
CA TRP A 59 -0.90 19.20 10.70
C TRP A 59 0.35 20.09 10.83
N CYS A 60 1.34 19.95 9.94
CA CYS A 60 2.52 20.81 9.95
C CYS A 60 2.19 22.30 9.73
N GLU A 61 1.20 22.60 8.87
CA GLU A 61 0.75 23.98 8.66
C GLU A 61 -0.01 24.55 9.85
N LYS A 62 -0.84 23.72 10.52
CA LYS A 62 -1.54 24.12 11.76
C LYS A 62 -0.55 24.50 12.86
N GLU A 63 0.62 23.84 12.90
CA GLU A 63 1.72 24.19 13.82
C GLU A 63 2.54 25.41 13.35
N GLY A 64 2.18 26.03 12.22
CA GLY A 64 2.80 27.27 11.73
C GLY A 64 4.04 27.10 10.86
N HIS A 65 4.32 25.89 10.38
CA HIS A 65 5.47 25.58 9.53
C HIS A 65 5.19 25.81 8.04
N ASP A 66 6.25 26.03 7.23
CA ASP A 66 6.15 26.14 5.78
C ASP A 66 6.25 24.76 5.14
N VAL A 67 5.20 24.33 4.45
CA VAL A 67 5.10 22.98 3.88
C VAL A 67 5.22 23.01 2.37
N THR A 68 6.16 22.21 1.85
CA THR A 68 6.26 21.84 0.41
C THR A 68 5.91 20.37 0.26
N PHE A 69 4.87 20.08 -0.54
CA PHE A 69 4.37 18.72 -0.78
C PHE A 69 4.72 18.26 -2.20
N VAL A 70 5.28 17.06 -2.31
CA VAL A 70 5.62 16.41 -3.58
C VAL A 70 4.95 15.04 -3.65
N CYS A 71 4.09 14.84 -4.66
CA CYS A 71 3.66 13.52 -5.09
C CYS A 71 4.67 13.02 -6.13
N TYR A 72 5.50 12.05 -5.76
CA TYR A 72 6.52 11.51 -6.64
C TYR A 72 5.96 10.35 -7.47
N THR A 73 5.75 10.61 -8.75
CA THR A 73 5.22 9.64 -9.72
C THR A 73 6.31 9.04 -10.63
N GLY A 74 7.58 9.36 -10.35
CA GLY A 74 8.74 8.91 -11.13
C GLY A 74 9.18 9.87 -12.25
N PHE A 75 8.50 10.99 -12.40
CA PHE A 75 8.80 12.01 -13.42
C PHE A 75 9.35 13.31 -12.81
N GLU A 76 9.27 13.46 -11.50
CA GLU A 76 9.69 14.64 -10.79
C GLU A 76 11.19 14.60 -10.43
N ASN A 77 11.86 15.75 -10.48
CA ASN A 77 13.19 15.91 -9.92
C ASN A 77 13.08 16.38 -8.48
N LEU A 78 13.20 15.45 -7.52
CA LEU A 78 13.06 15.77 -6.09
C LEU A 78 14.03 16.85 -5.59
N ALA A 79 15.19 16.99 -6.24
CA ALA A 79 16.16 18.02 -5.88
C ALA A 79 15.72 19.45 -6.27
N GLU A 80 14.79 19.55 -7.22
CA GLU A 80 14.23 20.84 -7.71
C GLU A 80 12.85 21.12 -7.13
N GLU A 81 12.06 20.07 -6.83
CA GLU A 81 10.70 20.17 -6.29
C GLU A 81 10.68 20.59 -4.80
N LEU A 82 11.72 20.25 -4.04
CA LEU A 82 11.88 20.65 -2.65
C LEU A 82 12.97 21.74 -2.49
N PRO A 83 12.79 22.70 -1.57
CA PRO A 83 13.83 23.67 -1.24
C PRO A 83 15.14 22.98 -0.83
N ALA A 84 16.27 23.55 -1.26
CA ALA A 84 17.60 22.99 -0.95
C ALA A 84 17.92 23.01 0.55
N ASP A 85 17.26 23.88 1.31
CA ASP A 85 17.47 24.19 2.71
C ASP A 85 16.27 23.76 3.59
N VAL A 86 15.57 22.68 3.19
CA VAL A 86 14.51 22.08 4.02
C VAL A 86 15.07 21.58 5.35
N ASP A 87 14.34 21.83 6.44
CA ASP A 87 14.77 21.44 7.80
C ASP A 87 14.39 19.97 8.09
N VAL A 88 13.22 19.52 7.65
CA VAL A 88 12.72 18.14 7.84
C VAL A 88 11.98 17.65 6.60
N VAL A 89 12.16 16.36 6.27
CA VAL A 89 11.47 15.70 5.15
C VAL A 89 10.75 14.46 5.64
N PHE A 90 9.41 14.49 5.57
CA PHE A 90 8.57 13.31 5.77
C PHE A 90 8.44 12.54 4.47
N ILE A 91 8.68 11.24 4.50
CA ILE A 91 8.64 10.36 3.34
C ILE A 91 7.61 9.27 3.61
N GLY A 92 6.54 9.21 2.81
CA GLY A 92 5.56 8.15 2.82
C GLY A 92 5.97 7.05 1.83
N ALA A 93 6.10 5.79 2.30
CA ALA A 93 6.53 4.70 1.44
C ALA A 93 5.78 3.38 1.69
N PHE A 94 5.40 2.72 0.60
CA PHE A 94 5.09 1.29 0.59
C PHE A 94 6.40 0.48 0.57
N THR A 95 6.32 -0.80 0.94
CA THR A 95 7.51 -1.66 1.02
C THR A 95 8.26 -1.73 -0.31
N GLN A 96 7.58 -1.81 -1.43
CA GLN A 96 8.23 -1.81 -2.75
C GLN A 96 9.00 -0.52 -3.08
N SER A 97 8.75 0.57 -2.40
CA SER A 97 9.44 1.86 -2.59
C SER A 97 10.54 2.11 -1.56
N ALA A 98 10.89 1.10 -0.74
CA ALA A 98 11.85 1.28 0.36
C ALA A 98 13.23 1.71 -0.11
N GLN A 99 13.81 1.05 -1.15
CA GLN A 99 15.13 1.43 -1.67
C GLN A 99 15.13 2.86 -2.20
N LEU A 100 14.05 3.28 -2.87
CA LEU A 100 13.87 4.68 -3.27
C LEU A 100 13.81 5.61 -2.06
N ALA A 101 13.04 5.26 -1.03
CA ALA A 101 12.93 6.04 0.21
C ALA A 101 14.29 6.18 0.91
N TYR A 102 15.10 5.12 0.95
CA TYR A 102 16.44 5.12 1.53
C TYR A 102 17.40 6.03 0.75
N SER A 103 17.36 5.96 -0.59
CA SER A 103 18.14 6.87 -1.45
C SER A 103 17.72 8.33 -1.23
N VAL A 104 16.44 8.62 -1.20
CA VAL A 104 15.91 9.97 -0.97
C VAL A 104 16.28 10.48 0.43
N SER A 105 16.16 9.64 1.46
CA SER A 105 16.60 9.97 2.81
C SER A 105 18.07 10.38 2.81
N ASN A 106 18.95 9.57 2.17
CA ASN A 106 20.38 9.86 2.11
C ASN A 106 20.70 11.19 1.40
N VAL A 107 19.98 11.51 0.31
CA VAL A 107 20.09 12.81 -0.37
C VAL A 107 19.81 13.96 0.58
N PHE A 108 18.69 13.92 1.31
CA PHE A 108 18.31 15.05 2.16
C PHE A 108 19.12 15.12 3.46
N ARG A 109 19.50 13.96 4.03
CA ARG A 109 20.42 13.93 5.17
C ARG A 109 21.78 14.50 4.84
N SER A 110 22.31 14.26 3.63
CA SER A 110 23.57 14.85 3.18
C SER A 110 23.53 16.39 3.09
N LYS A 111 22.32 16.95 2.94
CA LYS A 111 22.05 18.41 2.97
C LYS A 111 21.74 18.92 4.38
N GLY A 112 21.79 18.08 5.41
CA GLY A 112 21.53 18.45 6.81
C GLY A 112 20.06 18.40 7.24
N ALA A 113 19.14 17.93 6.39
CA ALA A 113 17.74 17.78 6.76
C ALA A 113 17.51 16.58 7.69
N VAL A 114 16.50 16.66 8.55
CA VAL A 114 15.91 15.53 9.27
C VAL A 114 15.10 14.70 8.32
N THR A 115 15.20 13.38 8.38
CA THR A 115 14.36 12.50 7.57
C THR A 115 13.49 11.59 8.41
N VAL A 116 12.22 11.52 8.02
CA VAL A 116 11.16 10.81 8.75
C VAL A 116 10.47 9.85 7.80
N LEU A 117 10.48 8.55 8.11
CA LEU A 117 9.74 7.55 7.34
C LEU A 117 8.39 7.27 7.99
N GLY A 118 7.34 7.28 7.18
CA GLY A 118 6.01 6.78 7.53
C GLY A 118 5.46 5.83 6.47
N GLY A 119 4.27 5.32 6.71
CA GLY A 119 3.55 4.44 5.78
C GLY A 119 3.76 2.95 6.04
N PRO A 120 3.24 2.08 5.15
CA PRO A 120 3.26 0.63 5.35
C PRO A 120 4.65 0.04 5.58
N HIS A 121 5.68 0.54 4.88
CA HIS A 121 7.04 0.03 5.06
C HIS A 121 7.58 0.25 6.48
N ALA A 122 7.32 1.41 7.07
CA ALA A 122 7.72 1.71 8.45
C ALA A 122 7.08 0.76 9.48
N ARG A 123 5.88 0.24 9.19
CA ARG A 123 5.19 -0.74 10.04
C ARG A 123 5.68 -2.17 9.78
N CYS A 124 5.95 -2.51 8.51
CA CYS A 124 6.37 -3.86 8.14
C CYS A 124 7.82 -4.16 8.55
N TYR A 125 8.71 -3.20 8.33
CA TYR A 125 10.16 -3.38 8.46
C TYR A 125 10.82 -2.22 9.23
N PRO A 126 10.36 -1.89 10.45
CA PRO A 126 10.88 -0.75 11.20
C PRO A 126 12.37 -0.87 11.55
N GLN A 127 12.86 -2.08 11.90
CA GLN A 127 14.26 -2.32 12.26
C GLN A 127 15.22 -2.05 11.10
N ASP A 128 14.78 -2.34 9.88
CA ASP A 128 15.58 -2.04 8.70
C ASP A 128 15.54 -0.54 8.38
N ALA A 129 14.36 0.06 8.41
CA ALA A 129 14.16 1.48 8.17
C ALA A 129 14.95 2.38 9.15
N GLN A 130 15.10 1.96 10.40
CA GLN A 130 15.87 2.67 11.43
C GLN A 130 17.34 2.89 11.06
N LYS A 131 17.90 2.09 10.18
CA LYS A 131 19.28 2.25 9.70
C LYS A 131 19.47 3.48 8.80
N TYR A 132 18.38 3.96 8.19
CA TYR A 132 18.43 4.93 7.09
C TYR A 132 17.63 6.22 7.33
N PHE A 133 16.88 6.29 8.43
CA PHE A 133 16.06 7.46 8.80
C PHE A 133 16.36 7.93 10.21
N ASP A 134 16.17 9.22 10.45
CA ASP A 134 16.28 9.78 11.79
C ASP A 134 15.10 9.35 12.65
N TYR A 135 13.89 9.36 12.07
CA TYR A 135 12.67 8.88 12.71
C TYR A 135 11.93 7.87 11.83
N VAL A 136 11.37 6.85 12.46
CA VAL A 136 10.50 5.84 11.83
C VAL A 136 9.16 5.83 12.56
N LEU A 137 8.09 6.22 11.87
CA LEU A 137 6.76 6.38 12.46
C LEU A 137 5.90 5.14 12.23
N GLY A 138 5.33 4.62 13.31
CA GLY A 138 4.23 3.65 13.28
C GLY A 138 2.88 4.32 13.04
N PHE A 139 1.88 4.03 13.86
CA PHE A 139 0.63 4.80 13.85
C PHE A 139 0.93 6.25 14.19
N THR A 140 0.37 7.17 13.41
CA THR A 140 0.72 8.59 13.48
C THR A 140 -0.53 9.43 13.69
N ASP A 141 -0.45 10.31 14.66
CA ASP A 141 -1.42 11.38 14.92
C ASP A 141 -0.72 12.74 14.96
N GLU A 142 -1.49 13.79 15.22
CA GLU A 142 -0.97 15.16 15.27
C GLU A 142 0.07 15.35 16.40
N SER A 143 -0.05 14.61 17.50
CA SER A 143 0.89 14.72 18.63
C SER A 143 2.27 14.18 18.29
N ILE A 144 2.35 13.05 17.58
CA ILE A 144 3.60 12.47 17.09
C ILE A 144 4.29 13.41 16.10
N VAL A 145 3.53 14.03 15.20
CA VAL A 145 4.09 15.01 14.25
C VAL A 145 4.66 16.22 14.99
N ARG A 146 3.92 16.76 15.96
CA ARG A 146 4.37 17.87 16.81
C ARG A 146 5.65 17.52 17.57
N GLU A 147 5.76 16.31 18.11
CA GLU A 147 6.95 15.82 18.81
C GLU A 147 8.17 15.81 17.89
N VAL A 148 8.04 15.23 16.68
CA VAL A 148 9.11 15.21 15.67
C VAL A 148 9.56 16.64 15.32
N LEU A 149 8.60 17.55 15.08
CA LEU A 149 8.91 18.93 14.72
C LEU A 149 9.58 19.70 15.86
N ALA A 150 9.21 19.44 17.11
CA ALA A 150 9.81 20.05 18.29
C ALA A 150 11.24 19.54 18.57
N ASP A 151 11.50 18.25 18.27
CA ASP A 151 12.82 17.61 18.46
C ASP A 151 13.70 17.66 17.20
N CYS A 152 13.30 18.40 16.19
CA CYS A 152 14.03 18.51 14.92
C CYS A 152 15.39 19.17 15.11
N SER A 153 16.45 18.36 15.32
CA SER A 153 17.82 18.78 15.66
C SER A 153 18.83 18.20 14.68
N ALA A 154 19.92 18.93 14.41
CA ALA A 154 20.99 18.49 13.50
C ALA A 154 21.85 17.33 14.07
N HIS A 155 21.79 17.07 15.37
CA HIS A 155 22.62 16.06 16.07
C HIS A 155 21.76 14.98 16.75
N ARG A 156 20.71 14.53 16.11
CA ARG A 156 19.82 13.50 16.62
C ARG A 156 20.36 12.10 16.35
N PRO A 157 20.01 11.13 17.18
CA PRO A 157 20.31 9.74 16.90
C PRO A 157 19.52 9.27 15.68
N LEU A 158 20.15 8.44 14.84
CA LEU A 158 19.51 7.72 13.76
C LEU A 158 18.55 6.66 14.33
N GLY A 159 17.38 6.52 13.74
CA GLY A 159 16.51 5.38 14.00
C GLY A 159 15.58 5.50 15.20
N MET A 160 15.17 6.70 15.59
CA MET A 160 14.14 6.85 16.62
C MET A 160 12.78 6.34 16.14
N ARG A 161 12.18 5.42 16.88
CA ARG A 161 10.83 4.89 16.58
C ARG A 161 9.81 5.63 17.43
N LEU A 162 8.78 6.15 16.78
CA LEU A 162 7.65 6.80 17.43
C LEU A 162 6.34 6.20 16.89
N ALA A 163 5.36 6.01 17.76
CA ALA A 163 4.03 5.57 17.37
C ALA A 163 2.98 6.07 18.36
N ALA A 164 1.84 6.50 17.85
CA ALA A 164 0.68 6.76 18.68
C ALA A 164 0.12 5.46 19.26
N ALA A 165 -0.39 5.52 20.49
CA ALA A 165 -1.00 4.37 21.16
C ALA A 165 -2.28 3.89 20.45
N GLN A 166 -2.99 4.80 19.79
CA GLN A 166 -4.23 4.54 19.05
C GLN A 166 -4.23 5.29 17.73
N GLN A 167 -5.03 4.81 16.79
CA GLN A 167 -5.28 5.56 15.57
C GLN A 167 -6.13 6.80 15.88
N PRO A 168 -5.95 7.91 15.10
CA PRO A 168 -6.76 9.10 15.28
C PRO A 168 -8.24 8.81 14.95
N ALA A 169 -9.15 9.34 15.78
CA ALA A 169 -10.59 9.23 15.53
C ALA A 169 -11.06 10.16 14.40
N THR A 170 -10.30 11.20 14.10
CA THR A 170 -10.58 12.18 13.04
C THR A 170 -9.30 12.47 12.26
N LEU A 171 -9.46 12.73 10.97
CA LEU A 171 -8.40 13.19 10.09
C LEU A 171 -8.84 14.49 9.41
N PRO A 172 -7.91 15.39 9.06
CA PRO A 172 -8.20 16.51 8.18
C PRO A 172 -8.93 16.04 6.92
N GLY A 173 -10.08 16.66 6.65
CA GLY A 173 -10.94 16.30 5.52
C GLY A 173 -10.36 16.73 4.16
N VAL A 174 -11.07 16.39 3.09
CA VAL A 174 -10.70 16.77 1.71
C VAL A 174 -10.58 18.28 1.57
N LYS A 175 -11.49 19.04 2.21
CA LYS A 175 -11.48 20.50 2.16
C LYS A 175 -10.20 21.08 2.76
N GLU A 176 -9.75 20.58 3.91
CA GLU A 176 -8.51 21.02 4.56
C GLU A 176 -7.27 20.61 3.77
N ARG A 177 -7.27 19.40 3.17
CA ARG A 177 -6.18 18.86 2.35
C ARG A 177 -6.20 19.36 0.91
N TRP A 178 -7.16 20.19 0.51
CA TRP A 178 -7.46 20.50 -0.89
C TRP A 178 -6.24 20.97 -1.69
N LYS A 179 -5.40 21.82 -1.12
CA LYS A 179 -4.21 22.33 -1.82
C LYS A 179 -3.24 21.21 -2.22
N PHE A 180 -3.08 20.17 -1.40
CA PHE A 180 -2.23 19.01 -1.69
C PHE A 180 -2.91 18.08 -2.70
N ILE A 181 -4.22 17.87 -2.56
CA ILE A 181 -5.03 17.11 -3.52
C ILE A 181 -4.96 17.75 -4.91
N GLU A 182 -5.08 19.07 -5.00
CA GLU A 182 -5.01 19.77 -6.28
C GLU A 182 -3.67 19.57 -6.99
N LEU A 183 -2.55 19.52 -6.25
CA LEU A 183 -1.23 19.21 -6.81
C LEU A 183 -1.19 17.80 -7.39
N THR A 184 -1.78 16.82 -6.73
CA THR A 184 -1.83 15.44 -7.24
C THR A 184 -2.74 15.32 -8.46
N LEU A 185 -3.89 15.98 -8.45
CA LEU A 185 -4.84 15.96 -9.58
C LEU A 185 -4.28 16.62 -10.84
N LYS A 186 -3.33 17.56 -10.72
CA LYS A 186 -2.61 18.13 -11.86
C LYS A 186 -1.74 17.09 -12.58
N LYS A 187 -1.30 16.06 -11.86
CA LYS A 187 -0.49 14.94 -12.38
C LYS A 187 -1.33 13.80 -12.96
N ALA A 188 -2.66 13.86 -12.86
CA ALA A 188 -3.61 12.88 -13.39
C ALA A 188 -4.30 13.45 -14.66
N PRO A 189 -3.81 13.13 -15.87
CA PRO A 189 -4.24 13.82 -17.08
C PRO A 189 -5.64 13.42 -17.58
N LEU A 190 -6.08 12.19 -17.32
CA LEU A 190 -7.33 11.66 -17.88
C LEU A 190 -8.41 11.46 -16.83
N LEU A 191 -8.10 10.79 -15.73
CA LEU A 191 -9.01 10.48 -14.65
C LEU A 191 -8.52 11.15 -13.38
N LYS A 192 -9.38 11.89 -12.71
CA LYS A 192 -9.05 12.63 -11.48
C LYS A 192 -9.83 12.04 -10.32
N ILE A 193 -9.19 11.13 -9.58
CA ILE A 193 -9.78 10.46 -8.43
C ILE A 193 -9.31 11.15 -7.16
N VAL A 194 -10.25 11.56 -6.31
CA VAL A 194 -9.96 12.13 -4.99
C VAL A 194 -9.98 11.01 -3.95
N PRO A 195 -8.88 10.80 -3.21
CA PRO A 195 -8.82 9.76 -2.19
C PRO A 195 -9.59 10.20 -0.94
N MET A 196 -10.48 9.33 -0.44
CA MET A 196 -11.24 9.48 0.79
C MET A 196 -11.14 8.23 1.66
N LEU A 197 -11.42 8.39 2.95
CA LEU A 197 -11.54 7.32 3.95
C LEU A 197 -12.84 7.48 4.73
N GLY A 198 -13.55 6.39 4.94
CA GLY A 198 -14.65 6.28 5.91
C GLY A 198 -14.22 5.60 7.20
N SER A 199 -13.09 4.86 7.15
CA SER A 199 -12.54 4.15 8.30
C SER A 199 -11.03 3.91 8.18
N LEU A 200 -10.38 3.66 9.31
CA LEU A 200 -9.02 3.15 9.42
C LEU A 200 -9.07 1.70 9.88
N GLY A 201 -8.10 0.88 9.44
CA GLY A 201 -8.01 -0.53 9.81
C GLY A 201 -9.15 -1.40 9.28
N CYS A 202 -9.18 -2.65 9.73
CA CYS A 202 -10.14 -3.65 9.27
C CYS A 202 -10.56 -4.56 10.43
N PRO A 203 -11.86 -4.90 10.61
CA PRO A 203 -12.30 -5.78 11.70
C PRO A 203 -12.00 -7.27 11.44
N TYR A 204 -11.55 -7.62 10.24
CA TYR A 204 -11.23 -9.00 9.88
C TYR A 204 -9.77 -9.32 10.22
N SER A 205 -9.53 -10.49 10.79
CA SER A 205 -8.21 -10.98 11.21
C SER A 205 -7.58 -11.91 10.17
N CYS A 206 -7.48 -11.47 8.90
CA CYS A 206 -6.82 -12.25 7.86
C CYS A 206 -5.32 -12.34 8.16
N SER A 207 -4.79 -13.55 8.44
CA SER A 207 -3.42 -13.75 8.92
C SER A 207 -2.33 -13.26 7.97
N PHE A 208 -2.59 -13.23 6.67
CA PHE A 208 -1.67 -12.75 5.63
C PHE A 208 -1.71 -11.22 5.41
N CYS A 209 -2.70 -10.53 5.96
CA CYS A 209 -2.93 -9.11 5.68
C CYS A 209 -2.16 -8.21 6.65
N VAL A 210 -1.50 -7.18 6.12
CA VAL A 210 -0.77 -6.17 6.91
C VAL A 210 -1.69 -5.29 7.78
N ASP A 211 -2.98 -5.28 7.50
CA ASP A 211 -3.99 -4.53 8.27
C ASP A 211 -4.76 -5.40 9.27
N SER A 212 -4.45 -6.69 9.38
CA SER A 212 -5.11 -7.61 10.32
C SER A 212 -4.89 -7.25 11.79
N THR A 213 -3.78 -6.58 12.08
CA THR A 213 -3.42 -6.10 13.43
C THR A 213 -3.78 -4.63 13.66
N VAL A 214 -4.37 -3.97 12.65
CA VAL A 214 -4.78 -2.57 12.73
C VAL A 214 -6.21 -2.50 13.24
N PRO A 215 -6.47 -1.93 14.44
CA PRO A 215 -7.82 -1.82 14.98
C PRO A 215 -8.74 -1.05 14.03
N TYR A 216 -9.96 -1.56 13.84
CA TYR A 216 -10.97 -0.88 13.06
C TYR A 216 -11.44 0.39 13.79
N GLN A 217 -11.35 1.54 13.12
CA GLN A 217 -11.77 2.84 13.63
C GLN A 217 -12.59 3.56 12.56
N PRO A 218 -13.92 3.72 12.71
CA PRO A 218 -14.71 4.56 11.82
C PRO A 218 -14.28 6.03 12.01
N LEU A 219 -14.21 6.77 10.91
CA LEU A 219 -13.95 8.21 10.92
C LEU A 219 -15.26 9.00 11.07
N ASP A 220 -15.12 10.29 11.32
CA ASP A 220 -16.25 11.21 11.48
C ASP A 220 -17.00 11.38 10.15
N TYR A 221 -18.26 10.92 10.09
CA TYR A 221 -19.09 11.02 8.90
C TYR A 221 -19.62 12.43 8.65
N ASP A 222 -19.62 13.34 9.62
CA ASP A 222 -19.98 14.73 9.37
C ASP A 222 -18.90 15.44 8.56
N VAL A 223 -17.61 15.18 8.86
CA VAL A 223 -16.50 15.64 8.02
C VAL A 223 -16.61 15.05 6.61
N MET A 224 -16.90 13.77 6.48
CA MET A 224 -17.10 13.12 5.18
C MET A 224 -18.25 13.75 4.37
N LYS A 225 -19.37 14.07 5.02
CA LYS A 225 -20.50 14.74 4.36
C LYS A 225 -20.12 16.14 3.85
N GLU A 226 -19.38 16.91 4.64
CA GLU A 226 -18.88 18.22 4.22
C GLU A 226 -17.91 18.10 3.04
N ASP A 227 -17.03 17.11 3.05
CA ASP A 227 -16.09 16.84 1.98
C ASP A 227 -16.78 16.50 0.66
N LEU A 228 -17.79 15.64 0.69
CA LEU A 228 -18.59 15.30 -0.50
C LEU A 228 -19.32 16.53 -1.06
N ARG A 229 -19.92 17.36 -0.20
CA ARG A 229 -20.52 18.63 -0.61
C ARG A 229 -19.50 19.57 -1.22
N PHE A 230 -18.31 19.68 -0.61
CA PHE A 230 -17.22 20.51 -1.11
C PHE A 230 -16.75 20.03 -2.49
N LEU A 231 -16.57 18.72 -2.70
CA LEU A 231 -16.19 18.17 -4.00
C LEU A 231 -17.17 18.50 -5.11
N ARG A 232 -18.47 18.54 -4.79
CA ARG A 232 -19.52 18.99 -5.74
C ARG A 232 -19.40 20.47 -6.12
N THR A 233 -18.75 21.31 -5.31
CA THR A 233 -18.44 22.69 -5.70
C THR A 233 -17.24 22.78 -6.62
N LYS A 234 -16.32 21.80 -6.57
CA LYS A 234 -15.09 21.76 -7.38
C LYS A 234 -15.29 21.08 -8.73
N PHE A 235 -16.17 20.08 -8.80
CA PHE A 235 -16.41 19.29 -10.01
C PHE A 235 -17.91 19.13 -10.26
N LYS A 236 -18.30 19.14 -11.54
CA LYS A 236 -19.67 18.82 -11.93
C LYS A 236 -20.02 17.36 -11.58
N HIS A 237 -19.05 16.45 -11.72
CA HIS A 237 -19.18 15.04 -11.42
C HIS A 237 -17.85 14.52 -10.85
N PRO A 238 -17.65 14.55 -9.53
CA PRO A 238 -16.41 14.10 -8.91
C PRO A 238 -16.27 12.58 -8.98
N HIS A 239 -15.01 12.11 -9.01
CA HIS A 239 -14.66 10.70 -8.82
C HIS A 239 -13.96 10.56 -7.47
N VAL A 240 -14.43 9.65 -6.63
CA VAL A 240 -13.91 9.37 -5.29
C VAL A 240 -13.41 7.94 -5.21
N GLY A 241 -12.17 7.77 -4.77
CA GLY A 241 -11.59 6.47 -4.42
C GLY A 241 -11.60 6.29 -2.91
N TRP A 242 -12.31 5.28 -2.42
CA TRP A 242 -12.26 4.90 -1.02
C TRP A 242 -11.02 4.07 -0.75
N HIS A 243 -10.19 4.53 0.17
CA HIS A 243 -8.96 3.88 0.59
C HIS A 243 -9.14 3.05 1.88
N ASP A 244 -10.38 2.80 2.25
CA ASP A 244 -10.70 1.87 3.34
C ASP A 244 -10.17 0.47 3.00
N PRO A 245 -9.47 -0.22 3.92
CA PRO A 245 -9.04 -1.60 3.68
C PRO A 245 -10.20 -2.58 3.42
N ASN A 246 -11.42 -2.19 3.82
CA ASN A 246 -12.65 -2.90 3.53
C ASN A 246 -13.85 -1.95 3.63
N PHE A 247 -14.25 -1.35 2.51
CA PHE A 247 -15.38 -0.43 2.47
C PHE A 247 -16.70 -1.13 2.82
N GLY A 248 -17.54 -0.44 3.58
CA GLY A 248 -18.89 -0.89 3.88
C GLY A 248 -19.01 -1.81 5.11
N VAL A 249 -17.99 -1.86 5.98
CA VAL A 249 -18.09 -2.56 7.28
C VAL A 249 -19.28 -2.03 8.10
N ARG A 250 -19.46 -0.71 8.13
CA ARG A 250 -20.66 -0.03 8.67
C ARG A 250 -21.53 0.46 7.52
N PHE A 251 -22.05 -0.49 6.73
CA PHE A 251 -22.65 -0.23 5.42
C PHE A 251 -23.75 0.82 5.46
N ASP A 252 -24.73 0.64 6.35
CA ASP A 252 -25.88 1.55 6.41
C ASP A 252 -25.49 2.97 6.86
N GLU A 253 -24.59 3.08 7.81
CA GLU A 253 -24.16 4.39 8.32
C GLU A 253 -23.41 5.19 7.26
N ILE A 254 -22.45 4.58 6.56
CA ILE A 254 -21.68 5.28 5.54
C ILE A 254 -22.54 5.62 4.32
N LEU A 255 -23.46 4.73 3.90
CA LEU A 255 -24.37 5.02 2.79
C LEU A 255 -25.42 6.06 3.16
N ASN A 256 -25.96 6.06 4.39
CA ASN A 256 -26.83 7.14 4.87
C ASN A 256 -26.11 8.50 4.81
N ALA A 257 -24.85 8.54 5.27
CA ALA A 257 -24.09 9.78 5.23
C ALA A 257 -23.79 10.26 3.80
N ILE A 258 -23.56 9.35 2.84
CA ILE A 258 -23.42 9.70 1.42
C ILE A 258 -24.74 10.27 0.89
N GLU A 259 -25.87 9.61 1.15
CA GLU A 259 -27.21 10.01 0.69
C GLU A 259 -27.66 11.34 1.28
N GLU A 260 -27.29 11.66 2.52
CA GLU A 260 -27.51 12.95 3.16
C GLU A 260 -26.61 14.07 2.58
N ALA A 261 -25.43 13.70 2.09
CA ALA A 261 -24.45 14.67 1.62
C ALA A 261 -24.70 15.14 0.18
N VAL A 262 -25.01 14.21 -0.73
CA VAL A 262 -25.06 14.48 -2.17
C VAL A 262 -26.22 13.74 -2.85
N PRO A 263 -26.77 14.29 -3.94
CA PRO A 263 -27.79 13.59 -4.73
C PRO A 263 -27.26 12.25 -5.26
N ALA A 264 -28.11 11.24 -5.26
CA ALA A 264 -27.79 9.92 -5.76
C ALA A 264 -27.21 9.96 -7.18
N GLY A 265 -26.13 9.21 -7.42
CA GLY A 265 -25.43 9.14 -8.71
C GLY A 265 -24.73 10.44 -9.15
N SER A 266 -24.62 11.45 -8.30
CA SER A 266 -23.91 12.69 -8.63
C SER A 266 -22.39 12.64 -8.41
N VAL A 267 -21.91 11.56 -7.81
CA VAL A 267 -20.48 11.23 -7.57
C VAL A 267 -20.25 9.82 -8.04
N ASP A 268 -19.12 9.57 -8.69
CA ASP A 268 -18.66 8.22 -9.01
C ASP A 268 -17.73 7.70 -7.92
N PHE A 269 -18.02 6.50 -7.39
CA PHE A 269 -17.26 5.86 -6.33
C PHE A 269 -16.54 4.60 -6.79
N ILE A 270 -15.34 4.40 -6.25
CA ILE A 270 -14.50 3.20 -6.42
C ILE A 270 -14.13 2.73 -5.02
N ALA A 271 -14.26 1.43 -4.71
CA ALA A 271 -13.94 0.91 -3.38
C ALA A 271 -13.42 -0.53 -3.41
N GLU A 272 -12.60 -0.87 -2.42
CA GLU A 272 -12.29 -2.25 -2.05
C GLU A 272 -13.32 -2.73 -1.02
N SER A 273 -13.79 -3.97 -1.16
CA SER A 273 -14.75 -4.55 -0.22
C SER A 273 -14.65 -6.07 -0.19
N SER A 274 -15.29 -6.71 0.78
CA SER A 274 -15.39 -8.17 0.81
C SER A 274 -16.66 -8.65 0.11
N LEU A 275 -16.60 -9.83 -0.52
CA LEU A 275 -17.78 -10.44 -1.16
C LEU A 275 -18.96 -10.57 -0.21
N SER A 276 -18.70 -10.84 1.08
CA SER A 276 -19.74 -10.99 2.09
C SER A 276 -20.60 -9.74 2.31
N LEU A 277 -20.10 -8.56 1.94
CA LEU A 277 -20.82 -7.29 2.04
C LEU A 277 -21.60 -6.93 0.77
N LEU A 278 -21.37 -7.64 -0.34
CA LEU A 278 -21.91 -7.33 -1.66
C LEU A 278 -23.15 -8.15 -2.01
N GLY A 279 -24.08 -8.28 -1.06
CA GLY A 279 -25.41 -8.88 -1.31
C GLY A 279 -26.31 -7.97 -2.16
N GLU A 280 -27.33 -8.53 -2.81
CA GLU A 280 -28.18 -7.81 -3.77
C GLU A 280 -28.83 -6.51 -3.20
N PRO A 281 -29.34 -6.47 -1.95
CA PRO A 281 -29.84 -5.22 -1.38
C PRO A 281 -28.78 -4.12 -1.31
N HIS A 282 -27.54 -4.47 -0.89
CA HIS A 282 -26.42 -3.53 -0.86
C HIS A 282 -26.00 -3.11 -2.27
N LEU A 283 -25.98 -4.03 -3.23
CA LEU A 283 -25.62 -3.74 -4.63
C LEU A 283 -26.58 -2.73 -5.26
N LYS A 284 -27.89 -2.86 -5.02
CA LYS A 284 -28.90 -1.89 -5.48
C LYS A 284 -28.62 -0.50 -4.92
N ARG A 285 -28.27 -0.42 -3.64
CA ARG A 285 -28.00 0.83 -2.97
C ARG A 285 -26.68 1.46 -3.44
N LEU A 286 -25.62 0.64 -3.64
CA LEU A 286 -24.34 1.07 -4.23
C LEU A 286 -24.54 1.61 -5.65
N GLN A 287 -25.28 0.90 -6.50
CA GLN A 287 -25.58 1.34 -7.86
C GLN A 287 -26.33 2.68 -7.87
N HIS A 288 -27.36 2.82 -7.01
CA HIS A 288 -28.14 4.04 -6.89
C HIS A 288 -27.24 5.24 -6.52
N ASN A 289 -26.29 5.03 -5.61
CA ASN A 289 -25.39 6.07 -5.13
C ASN A 289 -24.17 6.34 -6.03
N GLY A 290 -24.02 5.62 -7.14
CA GLY A 290 -22.99 5.93 -8.15
C GLY A 290 -21.69 5.11 -8.01
N PHE A 291 -21.69 3.96 -7.35
CA PHE A 291 -20.52 3.08 -7.35
C PHE A 291 -20.27 2.50 -8.73
N LYS A 292 -19.05 2.70 -9.26
CA LYS A 292 -18.63 2.29 -10.61
C LYS A 292 -17.64 1.14 -10.60
N ALA A 293 -16.89 0.97 -9.53
CA ALA A 293 -15.91 -0.09 -9.42
C ALA A 293 -15.89 -0.68 -8.00
N MET A 294 -15.80 -2.01 -7.93
CA MET A 294 -15.58 -2.77 -6.69
C MET A 294 -14.43 -3.76 -6.91
N LEU A 295 -13.59 -3.91 -5.88
CA LEU A 295 -12.39 -4.73 -5.94
C LEU A 295 -12.39 -5.78 -4.79
N PRO A 296 -13.29 -6.80 -4.84
CA PRO A 296 -13.33 -7.79 -3.78
C PRO A 296 -12.16 -8.76 -3.81
N GLY A 297 -11.69 -9.16 -2.62
CA GLY A 297 -10.79 -10.29 -2.43
C GLY A 297 -11.57 -11.61 -2.47
N ILE A 298 -11.13 -12.55 -3.32
CA ILE A 298 -11.58 -13.96 -3.34
C ILE A 298 -10.55 -14.81 -2.61
N GLU A 299 -9.27 -14.46 -2.77
CA GLU A 299 -8.05 -14.98 -2.19
C GLU A 299 -7.72 -16.41 -2.62
N SER A 300 -8.51 -17.41 -2.22
CA SER A 300 -8.27 -18.84 -2.46
C SER A 300 -9.55 -19.60 -2.77
N TRP A 301 -9.41 -20.72 -3.46
CA TRP A 301 -10.51 -21.70 -3.68
C TRP A 301 -10.70 -22.66 -2.50
N TYR A 302 -9.74 -22.65 -1.57
CA TYR A 302 -9.79 -23.37 -0.30
C TYR A 302 -10.07 -22.39 0.84
N GLU A 303 -10.01 -22.83 2.08
CA GLU A 303 -10.33 -21.93 3.19
C GLU A 303 -9.19 -20.97 3.48
N LEU A 304 -9.42 -19.68 3.27
CA LEU A 304 -8.51 -18.61 3.67
C LEU A 304 -9.30 -17.37 4.12
N GLY A 305 -9.50 -17.27 5.42
CA GLY A 305 -10.06 -16.08 6.04
C GLY A 305 -11.57 -15.91 5.88
N HIS A 306 -12.11 -15.04 6.70
CA HIS A 306 -13.56 -14.83 6.85
C HIS A 306 -14.16 -13.83 5.85
N LYS A 307 -13.36 -13.21 4.98
CA LYS A 307 -13.83 -12.17 4.05
C LYS A 307 -14.71 -12.68 2.93
N SER A 308 -14.44 -13.89 2.46
CA SER A 308 -15.14 -14.46 1.29
C SER A 308 -16.32 -15.33 1.64
N LYS A 309 -16.95 -15.23 2.83
CA LYS A 309 -18.05 -16.08 3.32
C LYS A 309 -18.95 -16.65 2.21
N THR A 310 -18.38 -17.43 1.32
CA THR A 310 -19.05 -18.20 0.29
C THR A 310 -19.50 -19.57 0.84
N GLY A 311 -19.88 -19.60 2.12
CA GLY A 311 -20.30 -20.82 2.78
C GLY A 311 -19.13 -21.75 3.14
N LYS A 312 -19.45 -23.02 3.39
CA LYS A 312 -18.48 -24.10 3.70
C LYS A 312 -17.90 -24.77 2.44
N HIS A 313 -18.12 -24.19 1.26
CA HIS A 313 -17.71 -24.78 0.00
C HIS A 313 -16.25 -24.51 -0.31
N ALA A 314 -15.58 -25.49 -0.91
CA ALA A 314 -14.21 -25.40 -1.41
C ALA A 314 -14.13 -25.97 -2.83
N GLY A 315 -13.01 -25.73 -3.52
CA GLY A 315 -12.78 -26.27 -4.86
C GLY A 315 -13.80 -25.79 -5.89
N MET A 316 -14.23 -26.67 -6.78
CA MET A 316 -15.15 -26.35 -7.88
C MET A 316 -16.48 -25.76 -7.41
N GLN A 317 -17.03 -26.22 -6.29
CA GLN A 317 -18.28 -25.66 -5.78
C GLN A 317 -18.11 -24.18 -5.40
N LYS A 318 -17.01 -23.83 -4.76
CA LYS A 318 -16.68 -22.41 -4.45
C LYS A 318 -16.51 -21.58 -5.72
N VAL A 319 -15.90 -22.16 -6.78
CA VAL A 319 -15.80 -21.48 -8.08
C VAL A 319 -17.18 -21.15 -8.64
N MET A 320 -18.12 -22.09 -8.59
CA MET A 320 -19.49 -21.86 -9.06
C MET A 320 -20.19 -20.75 -8.28
N ASP A 321 -20.16 -20.85 -6.94
CA ASP A 321 -20.81 -19.87 -6.06
C ASP A 321 -20.23 -18.45 -6.25
N VAL A 322 -18.90 -18.34 -6.31
CA VAL A 322 -18.20 -17.05 -6.51
C VAL A 322 -18.46 -16.51 -7.91
N SER A 323 -18.49 -17.35 -8.94
CA SER A 323 -18.78 -16.92 -10.32
C SER A 323 -20.20 -16.39 -10.44
N GLU A 324 -21.17 -17.06 -9.84
CA GLU A 324 -22.57 -16.59 -9.80
C GLU A 324 -22.67 -15.23 -9.08
N HIS A 325 -22.02 -15.12 -7.92
CA HIS A 325 -22.03 -13.89 -7.14
C HIS A 325 -21.33 -12.73 -7.88
N THR A 326 -20.16 -12.96 -8.50
CA THR A 326 -19.47 -11.92 -9.29
C THR A 326 -20.27 -11.49 -10.52
N ASN A 327 -20.97 -12.42 -11.18
CA ASN A 327 -21.88 -12.10 -12.27
C ASN A 327 -23.10 -11.29 -11.79
N LEU A 328 -23.61 -11.56 -10.58
CA LEU A 328 -24.64 -10.73 -9.94
C LEU A 328 -24.12 -9.31 -9.67
N ILE A 329 -22.93 -9.17 -9.04
CA ILE A 329 -22.33 -7.86 -8.76
C ILE A 329 -22.23 -7.02 -10.04
N GLN A 330 -21.83 -7.63 -11.16
CA GLN A 330 -21.66 -6.94 -12.44
C GLN A 330 -22.96 -6.52 -13.14
N GLN A 331 -24.12 -6.96 -12.64
CA GLN A 331 -25.41 -6.39 -13.08
C GLN A 331 -25.61 -4.98 -12.52
N TYR A 332 -25.00 -4.66 -11.38
CA TYR A 332 -25.12 -3.39 -10.66
C TYR A 332 -23.87 -2.51 -10.78
N ILE A 333 -22.69 -3.10 -10.75
CA ILE A 333 -21.40 -2.40 -10.72
C ILE A 333 -20.67 -2.63 -12.06
N PRO A 334 -20.38 -1.55 -12.81
CA PRO A 334 -19.80 -1.65 -14.15
C PRO A 334 -18.41 -2.27 -14.24
N TYR A 335 -17.58 -2.10 -13.20
CA TYR A 335 -16.22 -2.64 -13.15
C TYR A 335 -16.01 -3.49 -11.91
N LEU A 336 -15.54 -4.70 -12.11
CA LEU A 336 -15.20 -5.63 -11.03
C LEU A 336 -13.79 -6.17 -11.24
N GLN A 337 -12.94 -6.04 -10.22
CA GLN A 337 -11.67 -6.73 -10.14
C GLN A 337 -11.74 -7.79 -9.05
N ALA A 338 -11.54 -9.04 -9.43
CA ALA A 338 -11.52 -10.18 -8.51
C ALA A 338 -10.06 -10.50 -8.14
N ASN A 339 -9.69 -10.42 -6.86
CA ASN A 339 -8.32 -10.56 -6.40
C ASN A 339 -8.07 -11.96 -5.83
N PHE A 340 -6.97 -12.58 -6.23
CA PHE A 340 -6.53 -13.91 -5.83
C PHE A 340 -5.11 -13.87 -5.27
N VAL A 341 -4.81 -14.73 -4.30
CA VAL A 341 -3.47 -14.99 -3.79
C VAL A 341 -3.02 -16.37 -4.28
N LEU A 342 -1.86 -16.44 -4.91
CA LEU A 342 -1.28 -17.66 -5.47
C LEU A 342 -0.09 -18.11 -4.61
N GLY A 343 0.08 -19.44 -4.45
CA GLY A 343 1.19 -20.02 -3.71
C GLY A 343 0.94 -20.15 -2.22
N LEU A 344 -0.31 -20.24 -1.81
CA LEU A 344 -0.71 -20.52 -0.45
C LEU A 344 -0.35 -21.96 -0.05
N ASP A 345 -0.18 -22.21 1.24
CA ASP A 345 0.13 -23.56 1.76
C ASP A 345 -1.02 -24.56 1.56
N SER A 346 -2.23 -24.07 1.27
CA SER A 346 -3.38 -24.88 0.86
C SER A 346 -3.38 -25.24 -0.62
N ASP A 347 -2.50 -24.66 -1.43
CA ASP A 347 -2.43 -24.90 -2.86
C ASP A 347 -1.54 -26.12 -3.14
N GLU A 348 -2.09 -27.15 -3.82
CA GLU A 348 -1.37 -28.36 -4.19
C GLU A 348 -1.60 -28.68 -5.66
N GLY A 349 -0.53 -29.05 -6.37
CA GLY A 349 -0.58 -29.45 -7.78
C GLY A 349 -1.23 -28.40 -8.70
N PRO A 350 -1.79 -28.81 -9.84
CA PRO A 350 -2.37 -27.89 -10.83
C PRO A 350 -3.75 -27.37 -10.46
N GLU A 351 -4.47 -28.03 -9.53
CA GLU A 351 -5.90 -27.78 -9.30
C GLU A 351 -6.24 -26.32 -8.96
N PRO A 352 -5.55 -25.60 -8.07
CA PRO A 352 -5.87 -24.21 -7.73
C PRO A 352 -5.84 -23.28 -8.96
N PHE A 353 -4.89 -23.52 -9.86
CA PHE A 353 -4.73 -22.77 -11.10
C PHE A 353 -5.80 -23.10 -12.12
N GLU A 354 -6.16 -24.38 -12.26
CA GLU A 354 -7.25 -24.82 -13.13
C GLU A 354 -8.62 -24.30 -12.66
N LEU A 355 -8.88 -24.30 -11.34
CA LEU A 355 -10.07 -23.69 -10.75
C LEU A 355 -10.14 -22.19 -11.07
N THR A 356 -9.01 -21.50 -11.03
CA THR A 356 -8.94 -20.08 -11.38
C THR A 356 -9.19 -19.83 -12.87
N LYS A 357 -8.67 -20.67 -13.77
CA LYS A 357 -9.01 -20.63 -15.20
C LYS A 357 -10.51 -20.85 -15.42
N ARG A 358 -11.10 -21.80 -14.68
CA ARG A 358 -12.54 -22.06 -14.74
C ARG A 358 -13.37 -20.83 -14.31
N TYR A 359 -12.94 -20.14 -13.26
CA TYR A 359 -13.54 -18.86 -12.85
C TYR A 359 -13.46 -17.80 -13.98
N VAL A 360 -12.31 -17.67 -14.64
CA VAL A 360 -12.13 -16.72 -15.77
C VAL A 360 -13.13 -16.98 -16.90
N ASP A 361 -13.46 -18.25 -17.16
CA ASP A 361 -14.46 -18.62 -18.16
C ASP A 361 -15.89 -18.34 -17.70
N LEU A 362 -16.21 -18.59 -16.43
CA LEU A 362 -17.56 -18.46 -15.87
C LEU A 362 -17.94 -17.01 -15.53
N ALA A 363 -16.95 -16.16 -15.22
CA ALA A 363 -17.13 -14.75 -14.91
C ALA A 363 -16.31 -13.85 -15.85
N PRO A 364 -16.53 -13.90 -17.18
CA PRO A 364 -15.66 -13.28 -18.18
C PRO A 364 -15.63 -11.75 -18.11
N ALA A 365 -16.62 -11.10 -17.49
CA ALA A 365 -16.65 -9.66 -17.35
C ALA A 365 -15.77 -9.15 -16.20
N SER A 366 -15.39 -10.00 -15.23
CA SER A 366 -14.48 -9.62 -14.15
C SER A 366 -13.03 -9.52 -14.65
N PHE A 367 -12.25 -8.61 -14.05
CA PHE A 367 -10.81 -8.55 -14.27
C PHE A 367 -10.11 -9.32 -13.13
N PRO A 368 -9.44 -10.44 -13.38
CA PRO A 368 -8.74 -11.16 -12.33
C PRO A 368 -7.40 -10.49 -12.02
N GLY A 369 -7.20 -10.14 -10.74
CA GLY A 369 -5.95 -9.65 -10.18
C GLY A 369 -5.25 -10.79 -9.43
N TYR A 370 -3.98 -11.04 -9.75
CA TYR A 370 -3.20 -12.08 -9.11
C TYR A 370 -2.12 -11.48 -8.23
N SER A 371 -2.07 -11.91 -6.99
CA SER A 371 -1.01 -11.62 -6.05
C SER A 371 -0.25 -12.90 -5.74
N LEU A 372 1.08 -12.85 -5.72
CA LEU A 372 1.89 -13.93 -5.17
C LEU A 372 1.94 -13.78 -3.66
N LEU A 373 1.88 -14.88 -2.92
CA LEU A 373 1.98 -14.85 -1.47
C LEU A 373 3.29 -14.18 -1.05
N THR A 374 3.19 -13.11 -0.28
CA THR A 374 4.34 -12.29 0.12
C THR A 374 4.34 -12.07 1.62
N SER A 375 5.48 -12.34 2.26
CA SER A 375 5.73 -12.01 3.65
C SER A 375 6.12 -10.54 3.77
N PHE A 376 5.41 -9.79 4.60
CA PHE A 376 5.60 -8.35 4.85
C PHE A 376 6.08 -8.06 6.28
N GLY A 377 7.14 -8.70 6.69
CA GLY A 377 7.79 -8.44 7.98
C GLY A 377 6.86 -8.66 9.18
N GLN A 378 6.91 -7.75 10.16
CA GLN A 378 6.18 -7.93 11.42
C GLN A 378 4.69 -7.55 11.38
N ALA A 379 4.20 -6.95 10.30
CA ALA A 379 2.84 -6.36 10.26
C ALA A 379 1.73 -7.42 10.14
N ALA A 380 2.00 -8.61 9.58
CA ALA A 380 1.02 -9.67 9.44
C ALA A 380 1.39 -10.90 10.27
N PRO A 381 0.45 -11.51 11.02
CA PRO A 381 0.74 -12.66 11.89
C PRO A 381 1.40 -13.84 11.18
N LEU A 382 0.92 -14.19 9.99
CA LEU A 382 1.43 -15.30 9.19
C LEU A 382 2.90 -15.13 8.80
N ASN A 383 3.36 -13.89 8.65
CA ASN A 383 4.76 -13.61 8.32
C ASN A 383 5.72 -14.05 9.41
N LEU A 384 5.34 -13.90 10.68
CA LEU A 384 6.15 -14.35 11.82
C LEU A 384 6.23 -15.87 11.88
N GLU A 385 5.16 -16.57 11.51
CA GLU A 385 5.15 -18.03 11.40
C GLU A 385 6.12 -18.49 10.31
N TYR A 386 6.03 -17.93 9.11
CA TYR A 386 6.95 -18.26 8.01
C TYR A 386 8.43 -17.93 8.31
N GLN A 387 8.69 -16.87 9.09
CA GLN A 387 10.03 -16.57 9.55
C GLN A 387 10.55 -17.63 10.52
N ARG A 388 9.74 -18.09 11.47
CA ARG A 388 10.09 -19.18 12.40
C ARG A 388 10.41 -20.48 11.65
N ASP A 389 9.69 -20.75 10.58
CA ASP A 389 9.88 -21.92 9.75
C ASP A 389 11.08 -21.79 8.78
N GLY A 390 11.76 -20.64 8.78
CA GLY A 390 12.93 -20.38 7.94
C GLY A 390 12.60 -20.30 6.44
N ARG A 391 11.34 -20.03 6.05
CA ARG A 391 10.88 -20.04 4.67
C ARG A 391 11.01 -18.69 3.97
N VAL A 392 11.28 -17.61 4.70
CA VAL A 392 11.34 -16.25 4.13
C VAL A 392 12.68 -16.02 3.43
N ILE A 393 12.62 -15.64 2.16
CA ILE A 393 13.77 -15.33 1.33
C ILE A 393 14.04 -13.82 1.39
N PRO A 394 15.30 -13.37 1.57
CA PRO A 394 15.65 -11.96 1.72
C PRO A 394 15.68 -11.21 0.39
N PHE A 395 14.57 -11.22 -0.35
CA PHE A 395 14.45 -10.38 -1.54
C PHE A 395 14.58 -8.89 -1.19
N PRO A 396 15.21 -8.06 -2.02
CA PRO A 396 15.12 -6.61 -1.87
C PRO A 396 13.66 -6.17 -1.81
N PHE A 397 13.35 -5.24 -0.94
CA PHE A 397 11.99 -4.73 -0.75
C PHE A 397 11.33 -4.27 -2.05
N HIS A 398 12.11 -3.81 -3.01
CA HIS A 398 11.69 -3.41 -4.36
C HIS A 398 10.80 -4.44 -5.08
N PHE A 399 10.97 -5.73 -4.79
CA PHE A 399 10.20 -6.82 -5.38
C PHE A 399 9.01 -7.26 -4.54
N LEU A 400 8.89 -6.74 -3.30
CA LEU A 400 7.81 -7.09 -2.39
C LEU A 400 6.56 -6.22 -2.67
N ASN A 401 5.87 -6.55 -3.75
CA ASN A 401 4.67 -5.85 -4.23
C ASN A 401 3.56 -6.81 -4.66
N ASN A 402 3.62 -8.06 -4.21
CA ASN A 402 2.68 -9.15 -4.53
C ASN A 402 2.64 -9.56 -6.03
N ASN A 403 3.37 -8.86 -6.90
CA ASN A 403 3.26 -9.05 -8.34
C ASN A 403 4.49 -9.70 -8.98
N HIS A 404 5.69 -9.46 -8.41
CA HIS A 404 6.94 -9.84 -9.03
C HIS A 404 7.60 -11.03 -8.33
N ALA A 405 7.72 -11.01 -7.02
CA ALA A 405 8.39 -12.07 -6.28
C ALA A 405 7.48 -12.63 -5.19
N MET A 406 7.47 -13.95 -5.06
CA MET A 406 7.07 -14.65 -3.86
C MET A 406 8.32 -14.81 -3.00
N ASN A 407 8.39 -14.12 -1.85
CA ASN A 407 9.54 -14.19 -0.95
C ASN A 407 9.39 -15.27 0.11
N LEU A 408 8.61 -16.29 -0.21
CA LEU A 408 8.37 -17.46 0.64
C LEU A 408 8.66 -18.71 -0.15
N LYS A 409 9.48 -19.61 0.38
CA LYS A 409 9.67 -20.92 -0.23
C LYS A 409 8.33 -21.65 -0.26
N PRO A 410 7.81 -22.07 -1.45
CA PRO A 410 6.53 -22.77 -1.54
C PRO A 410 6.53 -24.05 -0.70
N ALA A 411 5.39 -24.36 -0.06
CA ALA A 411 5.24 -25.58 0.72
C ALA A 411 5.13 -26.83 -0.17
N ASN A 412 4.33 -26.72 -1.24
CA ASN A 412 3.88 -27.88 -2.02
C ASN A 412 4.38 -27.87 -3.48
N TYR A 413 5.27 -26.94 -3.84
CA TYR A 413 5.83 -26.83 -5.20
C TYR A 413 7.33 -26.67 -5.16
N SER A 414 8.02 -27.21 -6.17
CA SER A 414 9.33 -26.69 -6.55
C SER A 414 9.18 -25.31 -7.22
N TRP A 415 10.23 -24.48 -7.19
CA TRP A 415 10.18 -23.17 -7.82
C TRP A 415 9.88 -23.21 -9.32
N PRO A 416 10.50 -24.11 -10.12
CA PRO A 416 10.15 -24.26 -11.52
C PRO A 416 8.66 -24.59 -11.74
N GLU A 417 8.12 -25.55 -11.00
CA GLU A 417 6.73 -25.97 -11.08
C GLU A 417 5.77 -24.83 -10.72
N PHE A 418 6.03 -24.11 -9.63
CA PHE A 418 5.23 -22.96 -9.24
C PHE A 418 5.15 -21.90 -10.33
N TYR A 419 6.32 -21.50 -10.89
CA TYR A 419 6.34 -20.50 -11.95
C TYR A 419 5.73 -21.02 -13.27
N ASP A 420 5.82 -22.32 -13.58
CA ASP A 420 5.15 -22.91 -14.72
C ASP A 420 3.63 -22.78 -14.59
N HIS A 421 3.06 -23.05 -13.41
CA HIS A 421 1.62 -22.84 -13.15
C HIS A 421 1.22 -21.36 -13.20
N VAL A 422 1.98 -20.46 -12.61
CA VAL A 422 1.71 -19.00 -12.64
C VAL A 422 1.75 -18.46 -14.07
N ILE A 423 2.73 -18.89 -14.87
CA ILE A 423 2.88 -18.49 -16.27
C ILE A 423 1.71 -19.02 -17.10
N ASP A 424 1.35 -20.26 -16.91
CA ASP A 424 0.25 -20.90 -17.64
C ASP A 424 -1.10 -20.23 -17.33
N LEU A 425 -1.41 -20.00 -16.05
CA LEU A 425 -2.60 -19.26 -15.63
C LEU A 425 -2.64 -17.85 -16.21
N THR A 426 -1.52 -17.10 -16.14
CA THR A 426 -1.49 -15.72 -16.62
C THR A 426 -1.57 -15.65 -18.15
N LYS A 427 -0.94 -16.57 -18.88
CA LYS A 427 -1.10 -16.71 -20.33
C LYS A 427 -2.54 -17.04 -20.73
N TYR A 428 -3.22 -17.92 -19.98
CA TYR A 428 -4.63 -18.23 -20.21
C TYR A 428 -5.51 -16.99 -20.04
N THR A 429 -5.36 -16.32 -18.89
CA THR A 429 -6.15 -15.14 -18.49
C THR A 429 -5.99 -13.96 -19.43
N PHE A 430 -4.79 -13.73 -19.93
CA PHE A 430 -4.45 -12.63 -20.83
C PHE A 430 -4.22 -13.08 -22.28
N SER A 431 -4.72 -14.29 -22.66
CA SER A 431 -4.82 -14.66 -24.06
C SER A 431 -5.75 -13.71 -24.83
N TRP A 432 -5.50 -13.52 -26.13
CA TRP A 432 -6.38 -12.69 -26.98
C TRP A 432 -7.84 -13.15 -26.94
N ARG A 433 -8.08 -14.45 -26.82
CA ARG A 433 -9.43 -15.03 -26.62
C ARG A 433 -10.07 -14.51 -25.32
N ALA A 434 -9.36 -14.57 -24.20
CA ALA A 434 -9.88 -14.13 -22.91
C ALA A 434 -10.07 -12.60 -22.87
N ILE A 435 -9.14 -11.84 -23.45
CA ILE A 435 -9.27 -10.37 -23.60
C ILE A 435 -10.51 -10.02 -24.43
N TYR A 436 -10.72 -10.70 -25.55
CA TYR A 436 -11.90 -10.48 -26.40
C TYR A 436 -13.21 -10.85 -25.69
N ASN A 437 -13.26 -12.00 -25.01
CA ASN A 437 -14.43 -12.42 -24.23
C ASN A 437 -14.76 -11.39 -23.15
N ARG A 438 -13.76 -10.90 -22.41
CA ARG A 438 -13.93 -9.86 -21.39
C ARG A 438 -14.42 -8.56 -22.00
N PHE A 439 -13.83 -8.13 -23.12
CA PHE A 439 -14.28 -6.96 -23.85
C PHE A 439 -15.73 -7.04 -24.29
N ARG A 440 -16.22 -8.21 -24.73
CA ARG A 440 -17.63 -8.43 -25.09
C ARG A 440 -18.54 -8.45 -23.88
N ALA A 441 -18.11 -9.08 -22.78
CA ALA A 441 -18.92 -9.27 -21.58
C ALA A 441 -19.15 -7.96 -20.81
N VAL A 442 -18.15 -7.08 -20.76
CA VAL A 442 -18.28 -5.77 -20.09
C VAL A 442 -19.19 -4.85 -20.92
N LYS A 443 -20.15 -4.17 -20.28
CA LYS A 443 -21.16 -3.35 -20.97
C LYS A 443 -20.72 -1.91 -21.24
N THR A 444 -19.93 -1.33 -20.36
CA THR A 444 -19.55 0.10 -20.37
C THR A 444 -18.21 0.33 -21.06
N ALA A 445 -18.06 1.46 -21.78
CA ALA A 445 -16.90 1.72 -22.64
C ALA A 445 -15.58 1.88 -21.86
N ILE A 446 -15.58 2.67 -20.78
CA ILE A 446 -14.35 2.94 -20.00
C ILE A 446 -13.79 1.63 -19.40
N PRO A 447 -14.56 0.82 -18.66
CA PRO A 447 -14.12 -0.48 -18.18
C PRO A 447 -13.64 -1.43 -19.27
N LYS A 448 -14.29 -1.45 -20.44
CA LYS A 448 -13.85 -2.26 -21.60
C LYS A 448 -12.40 -1.97 -21.97
N TRP A 449 -12.11 -0.70 -22.26
CA TRP A 449 -10.79 -0.29 -22.69
C TRP A 449 -9.76 -0.37 -21.56
N MET A 450 -10.15 -0.07 -20.32
CA MET A 450 -9.27 -0.24 -19.17
C MET A 450 -8.80 -1.70 -19.04
N ASN A 451 -9.71 -2.66 -19.19
CA ASN A 451 -9.36 -4.09 -19.16
C ASN A 451 -8.37 -4.49 -20.26
N VAL A 452 -8.52 -3.94 -21.48
CA VAL A 452 -7.57 -4.18 -22.57
C VAL A 452 -6.21 -3.58 -22.25
N VAL A 453 -6.16 -2.30 -21.84
CA VAL A 453 -4.91 -1.60 -21.52
C VAL A 453 -4.16 -2.33 -20.39
N ARG A 454 -4.85 -2.73 -19.33
CA ARG A 454 -4.26 -3.49 -18.23
C ARG A 454 -3.70 -4.84 -18.69
N ALA A 455 -4.45 -5.58 -19.51
CA ALA A 455 -4.01 -6.89 -20.02
C ALA A 455 -2.75 -6.81 -20.90
N VAL A 456 -2.62 -5.76 -21.74
CA VAL A 456 -1.46 -5.61 -22.63
C VAL A 456 -0.30 -4.83 -22.01
N SER A 457 -0.49 -4.27 -20.83
CA SER A 457 0.53 -3.49 -20.09
C SER A 457 1.40 -4.37 -19.17
N SER A 458 2.03 -3.73 -18.19
CA SER A 458 2.86 -4.37 -17.17
C SER A 458 2.10 -5.39 -16.30
N GLU A 459 0.79 -5.22 -16.12
CA GLU A 459 -0.02 -6.13 -15.30
C GLU A 459 -0.29 -7.48 -15.98
N GLY A 460 -0.45 -7.48 -17.31
CA GLY A 460 -0.67 -8.71 -18.09
C GLY A 460 0.62 -9.17 -18.79
N PHE A 461 0.84 -8.70 -20.02
CA PHE A 461 1.97 -9.17 -20.85
C PHE A 461 3.35 -8.89 -20.24
N GLY A 462 3.51 -7.75 -19.56
CA GLY A 462 4.76 -7.44 -18.88
C GLY A 462 5.09 -8.41 -17.76
N ARG A 463 4.09 -8.77 -16.95
CA ARG A 463 4.24 -9.75 -15.86
C ARG A 463 4.54 -11.16 -16.39
N ILE A 464 3.85 -11.59 -17.45
CA ILE A 464 4.14 -12.88 -18.10
C ILE A 464 5.61 -12.94 -18.54
N LYS A 465 6.10 -11.89 -19.21
CA LYS A 465 7.48 -11.80 -19.66
C LYS A 465 8.47 -11.88 -18.50
N TYR A 466 8.19 -11.17 -17.40
CA TYR A 466 9.01 -11.19 -16.20
C TYR A 466 9.06 -12.60 -15.57
N HIS A 467 7.92 -13.26 -15.36
CA HIS A 467 7.89 -14.60 -14.77
C HIS A 467 8.53 -15.65 -15.69
N MET A 468 8.41 -15.51 -17.02
CA MET A 468 9.12 -16.38 -17.97
C MET A 468 10.64 -16.22 -17.84
N GLU A 469 11.14 -15.02 -17.62
CA GLU A 469 12.57 -14.79 -17.42
C GLU A 469 13.04 -15.36 -16.07
N VAL A 470 12.29 -15.17 -14.98
CA VAL A 470 12.57 -15.80 -13.69
C VAL A 470 12.63 -17.32 -13.84
N ARG A 471 11.63 -17.91 -14.52
CA ARG A 471 11.55 -19.34 -14.78
C ARG A 471 12.78 -19.86 -15.57
N ARG A 472 13.17 -19.12 -16.61
CA ARG A 472 14.37 -19.44 -17.40
C ARG A 472 15.65 -19.41 -16.55
N LEU A 473 15.82 -18.39 -15.70
CA LEU A 473 16.98 -18.24 -14.82
C LEU A 473 17.04 -19.34 -13.76
N LEU A 474 15.92 -19.79 -13.22
CA LEU A 474 15.86 -20.94 -12.31
C LEU A 474 16.45 -22.22 -12.93
N ASP A 475 16.34 -22.41 -14.25
CA ASP A 475 16.94 -23.56 -14.95
C ASP A 475 18.41 -23.34 -15.31
N SER A 476 18.76 -22.14 -15.76
CA SER A 476 20.05 -21.88 -16.42
C SER A 476 21.12 -21.26 -15.54
N ASP A 477 20.75 -20.67 -14.37
CA ASP A 477 21.68 -19.96 -13.49
C ASP A 477 21.68 -20.60 -12.09
N ARG A 478 22.80 -21.24 -11.74
CA ARG A 478 22.96 -21.93 -10.45
C ARG A 478 22.90 -20.95 -9.26
N GLN A 479 23.49 -19.75 -9.40
CA GLN A 479 23.48 -18.76 -8.32
C GLN A 479 22.05 -18.24 -8.10
N PHE A 480 21.31 -17.99 -9.19
CA PHE A 480 19.92 -17.56 -9.13
C PHE A 480 19.05 -18.61 -8.43
N ARG A 481 19.19 -19.89 -8.84
CA ARG A 481 18.47 -21.00 -8.19
C ARG A 481 18.85 -21.14 -6.71
N GLY A 482 20.14 -21.10 -6.37
CA GLY A 482 20.64 -21.20 -5.00
C GLY A 482 20.08 -20.11 -4.08
N PHE A 483 19.82 -18.89 -4.60
CA PHE A 483 19.16 -17.83 -3.86
C PHE A 483 17.70 -18.17 -3.53
N PHE A 484 16.95 -18.70 -4.49
CA PHE A 484 15.56 -19.13 -4.28
C PHE A 484 15.46 -20.34 -3.34
N GLU A 485 16.43 -21.27 -3.40
CA GLU A 485 16.49 -22.44 -2.52
C GLU A 485 17.11 -22.14 -1.14
N GLN A 486 17.50 -20.87 -0.90
CA GLN A 486 18.17 -20.42 0.34
C GLN A 486 19.53 -21.10 0.60
N GLU A 487 20.19 -21.60 -0.45
CA GLU A 487 21.56 -22.12 -0.40
C GLU A 487 22.62 -21.01 -0.31
N THR A 488 22.24 -19.79 -0.70
CA THR A 488 23.06 -18.58 -0.62
C THR A 488 22.22 -17.35 -0.32
N THR A 489 22.79 -16.40 0.40
CA THR A 489 22.22 -15.07 0.62
C THR A 489 22.70 -14.04 -0.40
N VAL A 490 23.62 -14.41 -1.29
CA VAL A 490 24.15 -13.51 -2.32
C VAL A 490 23.05 -13.18 -3.32
N LEU A 491 22.69 -11.91 -3.38
CA LEU A 491 21.65 -11.44 -4.27
C LEU A 491 22.05 -11.63 -5.75
N PRO A 492 21.22 -12.31 -6.57
CA PRO A 492 21.48 -12.47 -7.99
C PRO A 492 21.60 -11.14 -8.73
N ARG A 493 22.52 -11.07 -9.69
CA ARG A 493 22.78 -9.88 -10.49
C ARG A 493 21.53 -9.38 -11.21
N PHE A 494 20.66 -10.27 -11.64
CA PHE A 494 19.37 -9.95 -12.26
C PHE A 494 18.56 -8.94 -11.41
N PHE A 495 18.45 -9.19 -10.11
CA PHE A 495 17.72 -8.30 -9.20
C PHE A 495 18.46 -6.99 -8.94
N GLN A 496 19.79 -7.04 -8.82
CA GLN A 496 20.60 -5.83 -8.64
C GLN A 496 20.48 -4.89 -9.85
N ASP A 497 20.57 -5.44 -11.06
CA ASP A 497 20.49 -4.67 -12.31
C ASP A 497 19.10 -4.06 -12.47
N MET A 498 18.04 -4.76 -12.08
CA MET A 498 16.66 -4.21 -12.11
C MET A 498 16.50 -3.04 -11.13
N VAL A 499 16.91 -3.20 -9.87
CA VAL A 499 16.79 -2.11 -8.88
C VAL A 499 17.63 -0.90 -9.32
N ARG A 500 18.85 -1.14 -9.82
CA ARG A 500 19.71 -0.08 -10.35
C ARG A 500 19.06 0.65 -11.53
N SER A 501 18.46 -0.08 -12.45
CA SER A 501 17.74 0.49 -13.59
C SER A 501 16.54 1.32 -13.14
N ASP A 502 15.77 0.81 -12.18
CA ASP A 502 14.55 1.46 -11.70
C ASP A 502 14.85 2.70 -10.83
N LEU A 503 15.93 2.70 -10.04
CA LEU A 503 16.35 3.86 -9.25
C LEU A 503 17.05 4.93 -10.12
N GLY A 504 17.61 4.56 -11.27
CA GLY A 504 18.32 5.49 -12.14
C GLY A 504 19.39 6.30 -11.39
N PRO A 505 19.41 7.64 -11.49
CA PRO A 505 20.41 8.48 -10.79
C PRO A 505 20.37 8.39 -9.26
N LEU A 506 19.25 7.94 -8.67
CA LEU A 506 19.13 7.77 -7.23
C LEU A 506 19.83 6.51 -6.71
N TRP A 507 20.28 5.63 -7.61
CA TRP A 507 21.11 4.47 -7.26
C TRP A 507 22.41 4.87 -6.54
N ASP A 508 23.05 5.94 -6.98
CA ASP A 508 24.31 6.41 -6.38
C ASP A 508 24.13 6.96 -4.95
N TRP A 509 22.88 7.20 -4.56
CA TRP A 509 22.47 7.62 -3.22
C TRP A 509 21.98 6.48 -2.35
N LEU A 510 21.86 5.27 -2.90
CA LEU A 510 21.42 4.12 -2.12
C LEU A 510 22.48 3.77 -1.06
N PRO A 511 22.13 3.79 0.25
CA PRO A 511 23.10 3.48 1.30
C PRO A 511 23.65 2.07 1.19
N ALA A 512 24.88 1.86 1.62
CA ALA A 512 25.48 0.54 1.71
C ALA A 512 24.61 -0.39 2.58
N GLY A 513 24.40 -1.63 2.14
CA GLY A 513 23.56 -2.60 2.81
C GLY A 513 22.06 -2.47 2.57
N ALA A 514 21.57 -1.40 1.90
CA ALA A 514 20.14 -1.18 1.66
C ALA A 514 19.49 -2.16 0.68
N MET A 515 20.28 -2.97 -0.01
CA MET A 515 19.80 -4.06 -0.87
C MET A 515 19.55 -5.37 -0.10
N GLU A 516 20.02 -5.44 1.13
CA GLU A 516 19.99 -6.63 1.97
C GLU A 516 19.21 -6.35 3.24
N HIS A 517 18.46 -7.34 3.71
CA HIS A 517 17.84 -7.33 5.03
C HIS A 517 17.85 -8.73 5.62
N ASP A 518 17.87 -8.80 6.94
CA ASP A 518 17.71 -10.07 7.65
C ASP A 518 16.20 -10.36 7.82
N PRO A 519 15.65 -11.38 7.15
CA PRO A 519 14.23 -11.73 7.28
C PRO A 519 13.88 -12.21 8.70
N ASN A 520 14.86 -12.63 9.51
CA ASN A 520 14.65 -13.11 10.87
C ASN A 520 14.77 -12.00 11.94
N ALA A 521 15.20 -10.80 11.56
CA ALA A 521 15.35 -9.68 12.50
C ALA A 521 14.06 -9.38 13.31
N TYR A 522 12.90 -9.72 12.76
CA TYR A 522 11.58 -9.46 13.36
C TYR A 522 11.16 -10.49 14.39
N LEU A 523 11.80 -11.65 14.44
CA LEU A 523 11.57 -12.66 15.49
C LEU A 523 12.14 -12.22 16.85
N ALA A 524 13.27 -11.53 16.83
CA ALA A 524 13.92 -11.00 18.02
C ALA A 524 13.12 -9.85 18.65
N SER A 525 12.41 -9.06 17.82
CA SER A 525 11.65 -7.89 18.29
C SER A 525 10.43 -8.24 19.16
N GLN A 526 10.00 -9.49 19.21
CA GLN A 526 8.96 -9.94 20.12
C GLN A 526 9.43 -10.00 21.59
N SER A 527 10.75 -9.97 21.81
CA SER A 527 11.36 -9.92 23.15
C SER A 527 11.83 -8.51 23.55
N GLU A 528 11.83 -7.56 22.62
CA GLU A 528 12.11 -6.15 22.94
C GLU A 528 10.84 -5.44 23.44
N PRO A 529 10.95 -4.52 24.41
CA PRO A 529 9.81 -3.73 24.83
C PRO A 529 9.20 -3.02 23.63
N GLU A 530 7.88 -2.98 23.56
CA GLU A 530 7.14 -2.19 22.57
C GLU A 530 7.75 -0.78 22.45
N PRO A 531 7.72 -0.15 21.25
CA PRO A 531 8.19 1.22 21.10
C PRO A 531 7.60 2.06 22.23
N VAL A 532 8.42 2.90 22.84
CA VAL A 532 8.03 3.71 23.99
C VAL A 532 6.71 4.39 23.66
N GLN A 533 5.62 3.89 24.25
CA GLN A 533 4.31 4.51 24.16
C GLN A 533 4.40 5.81 24.97
N MET A 534 4.77 6.90 24.33
CA MET A 534 4.63 8.21 24.93
C MET A 534 3.17 8.66 24.86
N GLY A 535 2.39 8.10 25.72
CA GLY A 535 1.02 8.49 25.96
C GLY A 535 0.77 8.61 27.46
N MET A 536 0.65 9.84 27.95
CA MET A 536 0.20 10.24 29.29
C MET A 536 1.11 9.81 30.46
N ARG A 537 2.04 10.66 30.83
CA ARG A 537 2.30 10.84 32.27
C ARG A 537 0.98 11.31 32.88
N ALA A 538 0.36 10.43 33.68
CA ALA A 538 -0.72 10.81 34.56
C ALA A 538 -0.24 12.03 35.35
N VAL A 539 -0.87 13.17 35.16
CA VAL A 539 -0.79 14.29 36.09
C VAL A 539 -1.43 13.76 37.36
N ALA A 540 -0.63 13.36 38.31
CA ALA A 540 -1.07 13.10 39.66
C ALA A 540 -1.67 14.41 40.17
N ALA A 541 -3.00 14.40 40.38
CA ALA A 541 -3.68 15.44 41.10
C ALA A 541 -3.13 15.46 42.54
N GLY A 542 -2.44 16.53 42.89
CA GLY A 542 -2.21 16.92 44.28
C GLY A 542 -3.32 17.87 44.74
#